data_3f837fd52c304489d20b5f259ea6fe84
#
_entry.id   3f837fd52c304489d20b5f259ea6fe84
#
_cell.length_a   1.000
_cell.length_b   1.000
_cell.length_c   1.000
_cell.angle_alpha   90.00
_cell.angle_beta   90.00
_cell.angle_gamma   90.00
#
_symmetry.space_group_name_H-M   'P 1'
#
loop_
_entity.id
_entity.type
_entity.pdbx_description
1 polymer ?
#
loop_
_entity_poly.entity_id
_entity_poly.type
_entity_poly.pdbx_seq_one_letter_code
_entity_poly.pdbx_strand_id
1 'polypeptide(L)'
;MYKELLATAAVVLTFAMFVPYIRSIRDGRTKPHAFSWIIWALGTFVVFLAQLADGGGYGAWPIGVSGLITAYIAVLAYRSRSDTSVTRTDWVFLAIALAALPCWLVTSNPLLAVVLLTGMDLAGFGPTFRFAFSHPNEERMGFYSLGAARNVLAISALEHYSFTTVLFPAAVGVACVLFVVMVAYRRTQLGAQAERGGGV
;
A
#
# COMPACT_ATOMS: atom_id res chain seq x y z
N MET A 1 18.35 8.43 17.74
CA MET A 1 17.84 9.82 17.58
C MET A 1 17.41 10.15 16.15
N TYR A 2 18.29 10.14 15.11
CA TYR A 2 17.82 10.47 13.74
C TYR A 2 16.87 9.42 13.13
N LYS A 3 17.02 8.13 13.40
CA LYS A 3 16.11 7.06 12.93
C LYS A 3 14.71 7.18 13.53
N GLU A 4 14.60 7.59 14.78
CA GLU A 4 13.31 7.88 15.42
C GLU A 4 12.59 9.06 14.74
N LEU A 5 13.34 10.11 14.39
CA LEU A 5 12.78 11.25 13.68
C LEU A 5 12.28 10.86 12.27
N LEU A 6 13.06 10.05 11.56
CA LEU A 6 12.66 9.54 10.23
C LEU A 6 11.42 8.63 10.31
N ALA A 7 11.38 7.73 11.30
CA ALA A 7 10.21 6.89 11.55
C ALA A 7 8.96 7.73 11.90
N THR A 8 9.13 8.72 12.77
CA THR A 8 8.04 9.66 13.13
C THR A 8 7.54 10.41 11.90
N ALA A 9 8.45 10.95 11.07
CA ALA A 9 8.08 11.60 9.81
C ALA A 9 7.34 10.66 8.87
N ALA A 10 7.78 9.40 8.73
CA ALA A 10 7.09 8.39 7.93
C ALA A 10 5.68 8.08 8.48
N VAL A 11 5.50 8.03 9.81
CA VAL A 11 4.19 7.87 10.45
C VAL A 11 3.29 9.08 10.17
N VAL A 12 3.82 10.30 10.25
CA VAL A 12 3.06 11.52 9.91
C VAL A 12 2.61 11.48 8.45
N LEU A 13 3.48 11.08 7.52
CA LEU A 13 3.10 10.92 6.11
C LEU A 13 2.05 9.81 5.93
N THR A 14 2.09 8.74 6.73
CA THR A 14 1.05 7.70 6.72
C THR A 14 -0.32 8.30 7.06
N PHE A 15 -0.40 9.11 8.11
CA PHE A 15 -1.66 9.81 8.44
C PHE A 15 -2.07 10.81 7.35
N ALA A 16 -1.13 11.62 6.83
CA ALA A 16 -1.41 12.58 5.76
C ALA A 16 -1.99 11.90 4.51
N MET A 17 -1.53 10.69 4.19
CA MET A 17 -2.00 9.89 3.07
C MET A 17 -3.39 9.29 3.32
N PHE A 18 -3.64 8.71 4.49
CA PHE A 18 -4.87 7.96 4.77
C PHE A 18 -6.03 8.82 5.28
N VAL A 19 -5.78 9.92 6.01
CA VAL A 19 -6.85 10.78 6.58
C VAL A 19 -7.83 11.30 5.53
N PRO A 20 -7.39 11.82 4.35
CA PRO A 20 -8.32 12.25 3.31
C PRO A 20 -9.17 11.10 2.76
N TYR A 21 -8.60 9.90 2.66
CA TYR A 21 -9.31 8.71 2.22
C TYR A 21 -10.38 8.28 3.22
N ILE A 22 -10.04 8.22 4.52
CA ILE A 22 -10.98 7.91 5.60
C ILE A 22 -12.13 8.92 5.65
N ARG A 23 -11.83 10.22 5.50
CA ARG A 23 -12.86 11.27 5.41
C ARG A 23 -13.79 11.03 4.23
N SER A 24 -13.25 10.69 3.07
CA SER A 24 -14.04 10.39 1.87
C SER A 24 -15.00 9.19 2.05
N ILE A 25 -14.58 8.16 2.82
CA ILE A 25 -15.45 7.03 3.18
C ILE A 25 -16.57 7.49 4.11
N ARG A 26 -16.23 8.25 5.15
CA ARG A 26 -17.21 8.75 6.15
C ARG A 26 -18.25 9.67 5.53
N ASP A 27 -17.83 10.46 4.53
CA ASP A 27 -18.72 11.35 3.76
C ASP A 27 -19.54 10.60 2.70
N GLY A 28 -19.41 9.27 2.59
CA GLY A 28 -20.12 8.45 1.61
C GLY A 28 -19.65 8.63 0.16
N ARG A 29 -18.57 9.40 -0.07
CA ARG A 29 -18.01 9.65 -1.41
C ARG A 29 -17.18 8.51 -1.97
N THR A 30 -16.68 7.64 -1.09
CA THR A 30 -15.88 6.47 -1.45
C THR A 30 -16.47 5.23 -0.80
N LYS A 31 -16.61 4.17 -1.58
CA LYS A 31 -17.08 2.86 -1.12
C LYS A 31 -15.95 1.84 -1.27
N PRO A 32 -15.12 1.63 -0.24
CA PRO A 32 -14.01 0.67 -0.31
C PRO A 32 -14.54 -0.76 -0.33
N HIS A 33 -13.85 -1.64 -1.05
CA HIS A 33 -14.13 -3.07 -1.06
C HIS A 33 -13.66 -3.70 0.25
N ALA A 34 -14.59 -4.06 1.13
CA ALA A 34 -14.30 -4.47 2.51
C ALA A 34 -13.33 -5.65 2.58
N PHE A 35 -13.49 -6.64 1.71
CA PHE A 35 -12.68 -7.85 1.71
C PHE A 35 -11.21 -7.58 1.36
N SER A 36 -10.94 -6.72 0.39
CA SER A 36 -9.56 -6.30 0.05
C SER A 36 -8.86 -5.60 1.21
N TRP A 37 -9.58 -4.75 1.95
CA TRP A 37 -9.01 -4.05 3.10
C TRP A 37 -8.71 -5.01 4.27
N ILE A 38 -9.50 -6.08 4.46
CA ILE A 38 -9.20 -7.15 5.42
C ILE A 38 -7.89 -7.87 5.01
N ILE A 39 -7.77 -8.25 3.74
CA ILE A 39 -6.57 -8.93 3.23
C ILE A 39 -5.33 -8.06 3.42
N TRP A 40 -5.40 -6.78 3.04
CA TRP A 40 -4.29 -5.84 3.20
C TRP A 40 -3.94 -5.60 4.68
N ALA A 41 -4.93 -5.52 5.57
CA ALA A 41 -4.68 -5.38 7.01
C ALA A 41 -3.89 -6.57 7.55
N LEU A 42 -4.33 -7.79 7.23
CA LEU A 42 -3.65 -9.02 7.64
C LEU A 42 -2.22 -9.08 7.08
N GLY A 43 -2.05 -8.87 5.78
CA GLY A 43 -0.75 -8.91 5.11
C GLY A 43 0.22 -7.88 5.67
N THR A 44 -0.21 -6.61 5.77
CA THR A 44 0.63 -5.53 6.29
C THR A 44 1.03 -5.78 7.75
N PHE A 45 0.12 -6.35 8.55
CA PHE A 45 0.42 -6.67 9.94
C PHE A 45 1.46 -7.79 10.07
N VAL A 46 1.37 -8.85 9.23
CA VAL A 46 2.38 -9.92 9.20
C VAL A 46 3.74 -9.39 8.73
N VAL A 47 3.78 -8.52 7.72
CA VAL A 47 5.02 -7.85 7.29
C VAL A 47 5.63 -7.02 8.42
N PHE A 48 4.81 -6.27 9.16
CA PHE A 48 5.27 -5.51 10.32
C PHE A 48 5.92 -6.41 11.37
N LEU A 49 5.26 -7.52 11.73
CA LEU A 49 5.80 -8.49 12.69
C LEU A 49 7.11 -9.12 12.18
N ALA A 50 7.19 -9.45 10.89
CA ALA A 50 8.39 -9.99 10.26
C ALA A 50 9.56 -9.00 10.32
N GLN A 51 9.30 -7.71 10.03
CA GLN A 51 10.31 -6.66 10.14
C GLN A 51 10.81 -6.48 11.58
N LEU A 52 9.89 -6.53 12.58
CA LEU A 52 10.29 -6.45 13.99
C LEU A 52 11.12 -7.66 14.40
N ALA A 53 10.72 -8.87 14.00
CA ALA A 53 11.45 -10.10 14.32
C ALA A 53 12.86 -10.12 13.71
N ASP A 54 13.04 -9.44 12.57
CA ASP A 54 14.33 -9.31 11.87
C ASP A 54 15.10 -8.02 12.24
N GLY A 55 14.75 -7.40 13.36
CA GLY A 55 15.50 -6.24 13.90
C GLY A 55 15.26 -4.92 13.16
N GLY A 56 14.16 -4.77 12.44
CA GLY A 56 13.81 -3.54 11.69
C GLY A 56 13.68 -2.28 12.55
N GLY A 57 13.44 -2.46 13.85
CA GLY A 57 13.42 -1.38 14.83
C GLY A 57 12.41 -0.27 14.49
N TYR A 58 12.84 0.99 14.60
CA TYR A 58 11.98 2.14 14.34
C TYR A 58 11.41 2.17 12.91
N GLY A 59 12.14 1.65 11.91
CA GLY A 59 11.71 1.62 10.51
C GLY A 59 10.51 0.71 10.23
N ALA A 60 10.19 -0.25 11.10
CA ALA A 60 9.02 -1.10 10.98
C ALA A 60 7.70 -0.39 11.37
N TRP A 61 7.74 0.59 12.26
CA TRP A 61 6.53 1.23 12.79
C TRP A 61 5.63 1.91 11.76
N PRO A 62 6.15 2.58 10.71
CA PRO A 62 5.28 3.12 9.66
C PRO A 62 4.42 2.04 8.96
N ILE A 63 4.95 0.83 8.82
CA ILE A 63 4.21 -0.32 8.28
C ILE A 63 3.16 -0.79 9.29
N GLY A 64 3.51 -0.91 10.59
CA GLY A 64 2.57 -1.29 11.65
C GLY A 64 1.40 -0.31 11.77
N VAL A 65 1.69 1.00 11.78
CA VAL A 65 0.65 2.06 11.80
C VAL A 65 -0.23 1.97 10.55
N SER A 66 0.37 1.73 9.37
CA SER A 66 -0.40 1.51 8.13
C SER A 66 -1.34 0.30 8.27
N GLY A 67 -0.88 -0.80 8.84
CA GLY A 67 -1.70 -1.99 9.11
C GLY A 67 -2.90 -1.71 10.01
N LEU A 68 -2.71 -0.94 11.10
CA LEU A 68 -3.82 -0.52 11.97
C LEU A 68 -4.83 0.38 11.25
N ILE A 69 -4.36 1.31 10.43
CA ILE A 69 -5.24 2.18 9.64
C ILE A 69 -6.01 1.37 8.60
N THR A 70 -5.35 0.42 7.95
CA THR A 70 -5.96 -0.49 6.97
C THR A 70 -7.06 -1.35 7.64
N ALA A 71 -6.80 -1.88 8.84
CA ALA A 71 -7.80 -2.59 9.63
C ALA A 71 -8.99 -1.70 10.00
N TYR A 72 -8.74 -0.44 10.38
CA TYR A 72 -9.80 0.52 10.65
C TYR A 72 -10.66 0.80 9.41
N ILE A 73 -10.03 0.94 8.23
CA ILE A 73 -10.75 1.11 6.97
C ILE A 73 -11.58 -0.14 6.63
N ALA A 74 -11.08 -1.35 6.88
CA ALA A 74 -11.84 -2.58 6.73
C ALA A 74 -13.11 -2.57 7.59
N VAL A 75 -13.01 -2.13 8.86
CA VAL A 75 -14.17 -1.99 9.75
C VAL A 75 -15.16 -0.94 9.22
N LEU A 76 -14.69 0.21 8.75
CA LEU A 76 -15.55 1.24 8.16
C LEU A 76 -16.26 0.71 6.91
N ALA A 77 -15.53 0.04 6.01
CA ALA A 77 -16.07 -0.54 4.79
C ALA A 77 -17.17 -1.56 5.08
N TYR A 78 -16.94 -2.43 6.07
CA TYR A 78 -17.93 -3.41 6.50
C TYR A 78 -19.19 -2.76 7.10
N ARG A 79 -19.01 -1.75 7.98
CA ARG A 79 -20.14 -1.05 8.63
C ARG A 79 -20.95 -0.20 7.68
N SER A 80 -20.31 0.44 6.70
CA SER A 80 -21.00 1.26 5.69
C SER A 80 -21.71 0.42 4.61
N ARG A 81 -21.69 -0.91 4.72
CA ARG A 81 -22.19 -1.83 3.69
C ARG A 81 -21.68 -1.47 2.31
N SER A 82 -20.39 -1.10 2.25
CA SER A 82 -19.67 -0.88 1.01
C SER A 82 -19.63 -2.17 0.19
N ASP A 83 -18.95 -2.15 -0.94
CA ASP A 83 -18.84 -3.33 -1.80
C ASP A 83 -18.34 -4.55 -0.99
N THR A 84 -19.19 -5.56 -0.89
CA THR A 84 -18.95 -6.84 -0.21
C THR A 84 -18.88 -7.99 -1.19
N SER A 85 -18.84 -7.71 -2.50
CA SER A 85 -18.66 -8.75 -3.51
C SER A 85 -17.32 -9.45 -3.30
N VAL A 86 -17.30 -10.78 -3.41
CA VAL A 86 -16.08 -11.57 -3.22
C VAL A 86 -15.83 -12.38 -4.48
N THR A 87 -14.67 -12.14 -5.10
CA THR A 87 -14.23 -12.84 -6.30
C THR A 87 -13.35 -14.05 -5.97
N ARG A 88 -13.10 -14.92 -6.96
CA ARG A 88 -12.13 -16.02 -6.81
C ARG A 88 -10.72 -15.50 -6.51
N THR A 89 -10.33 -14.38 -7.09
CA THR A 89 -9.04 -13.71 -6.84
C THR A 89 -8.91 -13.27 -5.40
N ASP A 90 -9.99 -12.75 -4.79
CA ASP A 90 -9.99 -12.32 -3.39
C ASP A 90 -9.76 -13.52 -2.44
N TRP A 91 -10.36 -14.68 -2.74
CA TRP A 91 -10.11 -15.90 -1.99
C TRP A 91 -8.66 -16.38 -2.08
N VAL A 92 -8.05 -16.29 -3.27
CA VAL A 92 -6.62 -16.61 -3.45
C VAL A 92 -5.74 -15.68 -2.62
N PHE A 93 -6.01 -14.37 -2.64
CA PHE A 93 -5.27 -13.39 -1.85
C PHE A 93 -5.45 -13.61 -0.34
N LEU A 94 -6.66 -13.91 0.10
CA LEU A 94 -6.90 -14.27 1.50
C LEU A 94 -6.14 -15.54 1.91
N ALA A 95 -6.14 -16.56 1.07
CA ALA A 95 -5.40 -17.80 1.33
C ALA A 95 -3.89 -17.54 1.46
N ILE A 96 -3.30 -16.70 0.58
CA ILE A 96 -1.90 -16.29 0.66
C ILE A 96 -1.64 -15.53 1.97
N ALA A 97 -2.49 -14.56 2.31
CA ALA A 97 -2.32 -13.78 3.53
C ALA A 97 -2.41 -14.65 4.79
N LEU A 98 -3.35 -15.59 4.83
CA LEU A 98 -3.50 -16.52 5.96
C LEU A 98 -2.38 -17.57 6.02
N ALA A 99 -1.84 -18.00 4.87
CA ALA A 99 -0.74 -18.97 4.80
C ALA A 99 0.62 -18.35 5.17
N ALA A 100 0.79 -17.05 5.01
CA ALA A 100 2.08 -16.38 5.22
C ALA A 100 2.61 -16.57 6.65
N LEU A 101 1.75 -16.40 7.67
CA LEU A 101 2.14 -16.56 9.07
C LEU A 101 2.48 -18.01 9.44
N PRO A 102 1.64 -19.03 9.16
CA PRO A 102 2.00 -20.42 9.36
C PRO A 102 3.28 -20.82 8.61
N CYS A 103 3.45 -20.35 7.37
CA CYS A 103 4.65 -20.61 6.58
C CYS A 103 5.91 -20.08 7.27
N TRP A 104 5.85 -18.87 7.81
CA TRP A 104 6.94 -18.32 8.63
C TRP A 104 7.21 -19.17 9.87
N LEU A 105 6.17 -19.52 10.65
CA LEU A 105 6.32 -20.29 11.88
C LEU A 105 6.95 -21.68 11.64
N VAL A 106 6.54 -22.35 10.56
CA VAL A 106 7.06 -23.69 10.20
C VAL A 106 8.50 -23.61 9.69
N THR A 107 8.80 -22.60 8.87
CA THR A 107 10.15 -22.46 8.27
C THR A 107 11.13 -21.73 9.16
N SER A 108 10.65 -21.09 10.25
CA SER A 108 11.43 -20.16 11.09
C SER A 108 12.09 -19.04 10.26
N ASN A 109 11.57 -18.75 9.08
CA ASN A 109 12.12 -17.75 8.15
C ASN A 109 11.05 -16.70 7.79
N PRO A 110 11.14 -15.48 8.34
CA PRO A 110 10.17 -14.41 8.07
C PRO A 110 10.22 -13.91 6.62
N LEU A 111 11.35 -14.07 5.92
CA LEU A 111 11.52 -13.61 4.53
C LEU A 111 10.47 -14.21 3.60
N LEU A 112 10.15 -15.51 3.76
CA LEU A 112 9.19 -16.17 2.88
C LEU A 112 7.80 -15.53 3.01
N ALA A 113 7.35 -15.21 4.23
CA ALA A 113 6.10 -14.49 4.44
C ALA A 113 6.13 -13.10 3.78
N VAL A 114 7.24 -12.36 3.93
CA VAL A 114 7.40 -11.04 3.30
C VAL A 114 7.37 -11.12 1.78
N VAL A 115 8.01 -12.11 1.17
CA VAL A 115 8.00 -12.33 -0.30
C VAL A 115 6.58 -12.60 -0.80
N LEU A 116 5.85 -13.52 -0.16
CA LEU A 116 4.48 -13.86 -0.53
C LEU A 116 3.55 -12.63 -0.43
N LEU A 117 3.63 -11.91 0.67
CA LEU A 117 2.78 -10.74 0.93
C LEU A 117 3.14 -9.55 0.03
N THR A 118 4.42 -9.35 -0.24
CA THR A 118 4.86 -8.32 -1.21
C THR A 118 4.36 -8.63 -2.61
N GLY A 119 4.48 -9.89 -3.06
CA GLY A 119 3.96 -10.32 -4.36
C GLY A 119 2.44 -10.13 -4.47
N MET A 120 1.70 -10.48 -3.41
CA MET A 120 0.25 -10.27 -3.32
C MET A 120 -0.11 -8.78 -3.40
N ASP A 121 0.60 -7.93 -2.67
CA ASP A 121 0.36 -6.49 -2.65
C ASP A 121 0.62 -5.86 -4.02
N LEU A 122 1.75 -6.21 -4.66
CA LEU A 122 2.08 -5.77 -6.03
C LEU A 122 1.05 -6.25 -7.06
N ALA A 123 0.53 -7.47 -6.94
CA ALA A 123 -0.54 -7.97 -7.81
C ALA A 123 -1.82 -7.12 -7.64
N GLY A 124 -2.10 -6.66 -6.42
CA GLY A 124 -3.20 -5.72 -6.13
C GLY A 124 -3.06 -4.35 -6.82
N PHE A 125 -1.84 -3.90 -7.12
CA PHE A 125 -1.62 -2.70 -7.92
C PHE A 125 -2.04 -2.85 -9.39
N GLY A 126 -2.06 -4.06 -9.95
CA GLY A 126 -2.35 -4.30 -11.36
C GLY A 126 -3.63 -3.63 -11.87
N PRO A 127 -4.81 -3.89 -11.26
CA PRO A 127 -6.06 -3.23 -11.62
C PRO A 127 -5.98 -1.70 -11.52
N THR A 128 -5.30 -1.18 -10.49
CA THR A 128 -5.12 0.25 -10.27
C THR A 128 -4.29 0.91 -11.38
N PHE A 129 -3.17 0.28 -11.78
CA PHE A 129 -2.37 0.74 -12.92
C PHE A 129 -3.18 0.74 -14.22
N ARG A 130 -3.94 -0.32 -14.48
CA ARG A 130 -4.78 -0.42 -15.68
C ARG A 130 -5.84 0.68 -15.73
N PHE A 131 -6.54 0.91 -14.63
CA PHE A 131 -7.56 1.95 -14.53
C PHE A 131 -6.95 3.34 -14.74
N ALA A 132 -5.88 3.66 -14.01
CA ALA A 132 -5.19 4.94 -14.10
C ALA A 132 -4.59 5.22 -15.49
N PHE A 133 -4.13 4.19 -16.21
CA PHE A 133 -3.65 4.32 -17.57
C PHE A 133 -4.75 4.78 -18.54
N SER A 134 -5.98 4.29 -18.34
CA SER A 134 -7.15 4.64 -19.16
C SER A 134 -7.81 5.95 -18.72
N HIS A 135 -7.80 6.26 -17.40
CA HIS A 135 -8.46 7.40 -16.79
C HIS A 135 -7.50 8.22 -15.90
N PRO A 136 -6.39 8.75 -16.46
CA PRO A 136 -5.34 9.35 -15.65
C PRO A 136 -5.77 10.60 -14.89
N ASN A 137 -6.80 11.32 -15.37
CA ASN A 137 -7.30 12.54 -14.73
C ASN A 137 -8.19 12.26 -13.51
N GLU A 138 -8.70 11.05 -13.35
CA GLU A 138 -9.52 10.64 -12.21
C GLU A 138 -8.68 10.22 -11.00
N GLU A 139 -7.38 9.96 -11.20
CA GLU A 139 -6.50 9.49 -10.15
C GLU A 139 -5.86 10.60 -9.33
N ARG A 140 -5.73 10.34 -8.03
CA ARG A 140 -5.07 11.27 -7.09
C ARG A 140 -3.62 10.88 -6.87
N MET A 141 -2.70 11.46 -7.64
CA MET A 141 -1.25 11.20 -7.52
C MET A 141 -0.70 11.46 -6.12
N GLY A 142 -1.30 12.41 -5.36
CA GLY A 142 -0.82 12.78 -4.02
C GLY A 142 -0.75 11.59 -3.05
N PHE A 143 -1.69 10.65 -3.10
CA PHE A 143 -1.67 9.46 -2.26
C PHE A 143 -0.40 8.61 -2.52
N TYR A 144 -0.10 8.35 -3.78
CA TYR A 144 1.06 7.54 -4.18
C TYR A 144 2.38 8.28 -3.99
N SER A 145 2.41 9.60 -4.23
CA SER A 145 3.60 10.43 -3.95
C SER A 145 3.97 10.41 -2.47
N LEU A 146 2.98 10.58 -1.58
CA LEU A 146 3.18 10.46 -0.13
C LEU A 146 3.57 9.04 0.26
N GLY A 147 2.98 8.02 -0.37
CA GLY A 147 3.34 6.62 -0.18
C GLY A 147 4.79 6.33 -0.56
N ALA A 148 5.27 6.84 -1.68
CA ALA A 148 6.67 6.72 -2.08
C ALA A 148 7.61 7.38 -1.06
N ALA A 149 7.36 8.65 -0.69
CA ALA A 149 8.15 9.38 0.29
C ALA A 149 8.16 8.66 1.66
N ARG A 150 7.01 8.20 2.14
CA ARG A 150 6.88 7.44 3.38
C ARG A 150 7.74 6.17 3.37
N ASN A 151 7.73 5.41 2.27
CA ASN A 151 8.51 4.17 2.19
C ASN A 151 10.02 4.45 2.16
N VAL A 152 10.47 5.51 1.51
CA VAL A 152 11.87 5.96 1.58
C VAL A 152 12.27 6.29 3.02
N LEU A 153 11.44 7.05 3.74
CA LEU A 153 11.72 7.37 5.14
C LEU A 153 11.69 6.14 6.04
N ALA A 154 10.75 5.21 5.83
CA ALA A 154 10.67 3.96 6.58
C ALA A 154 11.94 3.11 6.40
N ILE A 155 12.41 2.95 5.16
CA ILE A 155 13.67 2.24 4.86
C ILE A 155 14.84 2.96 5.54
N SER A 156 14.92 4.28 5.43
CA SER A 156 16.01 5.07 6.04
C SER A 156 16.02 5.02 7.57
N ALA A 157 14.87 4.69 8.18
CA ALA A 157 14.73 4.52 9.63
C ALA A 157 15.03 3.09 10.13
N LEU A 158 15.23 2.10 9.23
CA LEU A 158 15.51 0.72 9.63
C LEU A 158 16.80 0.62 10.46
N GLU A 159 16.77 -0.16 11.51
CA GLU A 159 17.95 -0.45 12.34
C GLU A 159 18.81 -1.56 11.75
N HIS A 160 18.16 -2.58 11.18
CA HIS A 160 18.80 -3.68 10.48
C HIS A 160 18.28 -3.73 9.02
N TYR A 161 19.22 -3.75 8.07
CA TYR A 161 18.92 -3.85 6.63
C TYR A 161 19.09 -5.30 6.18
N SER A 162 17.99 -5.93 5.83
CA SER A 162 17.92 -7.27 5.25
C SER A 162 16.86 -7.32 4.15
N PHE A 163 16.79 -8.43 3.42
CA PHE A 163 15.67 -8.63 2.49
C PHE A 163 14.31 -8.64 3.21
N THR A 164 14.23 -9.17 4.43
CA THR A 164 13.00 -9.19 5.22
C THR A 164 12.51 -7.77 5.56
N THR A 165 13.43 -6.88 5.94
CA THR A 165 13.06 -5.53 6.39
C THR A 165 12.85 -4.56 5.23
N VAL A 166 13.58 -4.72 4.11
CA VAL A 166 13.62 -3.77 3.00
C VAL A 166 12.64 -4.11 1.88
N LEU A 167 12.39 -5.42 1.60
CA LEU A 167 11.68 -5.84 0.39
C LEU A 167 10.30 -5.19 0.24
N PHE A 168 9.46 -5.27 1.27
CA PHE A 168 8.09 -4.76 1.19
C PHE A 168 8.05 -3.23 0.99
N PRO A 169 8.68 -2.40 1.84
CA PRO A 169 8.64 -0.95 1.65
C PRO A 169 9.35 -0.50 0.36
N ALA A 170 10.40 -1.19 -0.09
CA ALA A 170 11.06 -0.88 -1.36
C ALA A 170 10.14 -1.19 -2.55
N ALA A 171 9.53 -2.37 -2.59
CA ALA A 171 8.66 -2.78 -3.68
C ALA A 171 7.42 -1.88 -3.80
N VAL A 172 6.76 -1.60 -2.67
CA VAL A 172 5.60 -0.69 -2.63
C VAL A 172 6.01 0.75 -2.98
N GLY A 173 7.16 1.21 -2.48
CA GLY A 173 7.71 2.52 -2.81
C GLY A 173 7.98 2.68 -4.31
N VAL A 174 8.62 1.69 -4.92
CA VAL A 174 8.87 1.65 -6.38
C VAL A 174 7.56 1.62 -7.15
N ALA A 175 6.60 0.79 -6.77
CA ALA A 175 5.28 0.75 -7.39
C ALA A 175 4.58 2.11 -7.34
N CYS A 176 4.64 2.81 -6.22
CA CYS A 176 4.11 4.17 -6.07
C CYS A 176 4.80 5.17 -7.02
N VAL A 177 6.13 5.13 -7.12
CA VAL A 177 6.89 6.01 -8.05
C VAL A 177 6.50 5.72 -9.49
N LEU A 178 6.49 4.45 -9.89
CA LEU A 178 6.10 4.05 -11.25
C LEU A 178 4.67 4.48 -11.58
N PHE A 179 3.76 4.36 -10.62
CA PHE A 179 2.38 4.82 -10.77
C PHE A 179 2.31 6.34 -11.04
N VAL A 180 2.99 7.15 -10.21
CA VAL A 180 3.00 8.61 -10.37
C VAL A 180 3.60 9.01 -11.71
N VAL A 181 4.73 8.40 -12.10
CA VAL A 181 5.39 8.66 -13.40
C VAL A 181 4.47 8.30 -14.56
N MET A 182 3.83 7.13 -14.50
CA MET A 182 2.89 6.69 -15.53
C MET A 182 1.71 7.66 -15.68
N VAL A 183 1.06 8.03 -14.58
CA VAL A 183 -0.09 8.95 -14.61
C VAL A 183 0.33 10.33 -15.12
N ALA A 184 1.45 10.87 -14.67
CA ALA A 184 1.98 12.14 -15.16
C ALA A 184 2.24 12.10 -16.68
N TYR A 185 2.90 11.06 -17.16
CA TYR A 185 3.18 10.85 -18.58
C TYR A 185 1.89 10.74 -19.41
N ARG A 186 0.89 9.98 -18.95
CA ARG A 186 -0.39 9.84 -19.65
C ARG A 186 -1.15 11.17 -19.74
N ARG A 187 -1.12 11.99 -18.67
CA ARG A 187 -1.73 13.33 -18.67
C ARG A 187 -1.10 14.25 -19.70
N THR A 188 0.23 14.24 -19.84
CA THR A 188 0.91 15.06 -20.87
C THR A 188 0.57 14.60 -22.29
N GLN A 189 0.46 13.28 -22.51
CA GLN A 189 0.06 12.76 -23.81
C GLN A 189 -1.36 13.20 -24.21
N LEU A 190 -2.33 13.10 -23.29
CA LEU A 190 -3.72 13.50 -23.56
C LEU A 190 -3.85 15.01 -23.79
N GLY A 191 -3.11 15.83 -23.04
CA GLY A 191 -3.04 17.28 -23.25
C GLY A 191 -2.53 17.63 -24.65
N ALA A 192 -1.42 17.02 -25.07
CA ALA A 192 -0.85 17.24 -26.40
C ALA A 192 -1.76 16.76 -27.55
N GLN A 193 -2.56 15.72 -27.33
CA GLN A 193 -3.56 15.25 -28.31
C GLN A 193 -4.73 16.22 -28.43
N ALA A 194 -5.23 16.77 -27.33
CA ALA A 194 -6.30 17.75 -27.31
C ALA A 194 -5.91 19.05 -28.06
N GLU A 195 -4.69 19.53 -27.86
CA GLU A 195 -4.16 20.70 -28.58
C GLU A 195 -4.05 20.47 -30.08
N ARG A 196 -3.67 19.29 -30.53
CA ARG A 196 -3.56 18.93 -31.96
C ARG A 196 -4.92 18.70 -32.63
N GLY A 197 -5.92 18.22 -31.88
CA GLY A 197 -7.27 17.95 -32.39
C GLY A 197 -8.21 19.17 -32.39
N GLY A 198 -7.90 20.22 -31.64
CA GLY A 198 -8.68 21.46 -31.57
C GLY A 198 -8.28 22.54 -32.60
N GLY A 199 -7.33 22.24 -33.47
CA GLY A 199 -6.81 23.18 -34.51
C GLY A 199 -7.39 22.98 -35.94
N VAL A 200 -8.61 22.37 -36.05
CA VAL A 200 -9.30 22.18 -37.35
C VAL A 200 -10.59 23.00 -37.38
#